data_b4d45c8d852c06100d2cfc54f7058e91
#
_entry.id   b4d45c8d852c06100d2cfc54f7058e91
#
_cell.length_a   1.000
_cell.length_b   1.000
_cell.length_c   1.000
_cell.angle_alpha   90.00
_cell.angle_beta   90.00
_cell.angle_gamma   90.00
#
_symmetry.space_group_name_H-M   'P 1'
#
loop_
_entity.id
_entity.type
_entity.pdbx_description
1 polymer ?
#
loop_
_entity_poly.entity_id
_entity_poly.type
_entity_poly.pdbx_seq_one_letter_code
_entity_poly.pdbx_strand_id
1 'polypeptide(L)'
;RMGLMKSLLPNYLHQYTADGLTTVALLFEAIAGERMDDALRLLQTFLSTIPQCDNTDYEGHYQSLLYTIFSLLGMYVDVEVRTPKGRVDMVMRTLTTLYVVELKLNKTADIALEQINLRNYPERFALCGLPIVKVGINFDSGRHTLGDWVIE
;
A
#
# COMPACT_ATOMS: atom_id res chain seq x y z
N ARG A 1 -4.91 -17.26 12.78
CA ARG A 1 -4.68 -16.16 11.84
C ARG A 1 -3.48 -15.32 12.17
N MET A 2 -3.40 -14.86 13.40
CA MET A 2 -2.24 -14.08 13.81
C MET A 2 -0.95 -14.88 13.67
N GLY A 3 -0.98 -16.16 13.96
CA GLY A 3 0.19 -17.01 13.76
C GLY A 3 0.60 -17.12 12.31
N LEU A 4 -0.37 -17.22 11.39
CA LEU A 4 -0.09 -17.26 9.96
C LEU A 4 0.51 -15.95 9.47
N MET A 5 -0.04 -14.83 9.92
CA MET A 5 0.50 -13.51 9.58
C MET A 5 1.94 -13.36 10.04
N LYS A 6 2.22 -13.80 11.27
CA LYS A 6 3.59 -13.78 11.79
C LYS A 6 4.54 -14.58 10.92
N SER A 7 4.13 -15.74 10.42
CA SER A 7 4.99 -16.58 9.61
C SER A 7 5.28 -15.98 8.23
N LEU A 8 4.45 -15.05 7.78
CA LEU A 8 4.65 -14.35 6.50
C LEU A 8 5.57 -13.13 6.62
N LEU A 9 5.83 -12.66 7.84
CA LEU A 9 6.70 -11.52 8.03
C LEU A 9 8.16 -11.92 7.89
N PRO A 10 8.96 -11.13 7.16
CA PRO A 10 10.40 -11.36 7.11
C PRO A 10 11.02 -11.28 8.50
N ASN A 11 12.09 -12.07 8.73
CA ASN A 11 12.74 -12.12 10.04
C ASN A 11 13.19 -10.76 10.56
N TYR A 12 13.65 -9.89 9.66
CA TYR A 12 14.10 -8.56 10.08
C TYR A 12 12.95 -7.65 10.52
N LEU A 13 11.71 -7.97 10.15
CA LEU A 13 10.53 -7.26 10.62
C LEU A 13 10.00 -7.80 11.94
N HIS A 14 10.43 -8.98 12.33
CA HIS A 14 9.90 -9.63 13.54
C HIS A 14 10.00 -8.74 14.77
N GLN A 15 11.12 -8.06 14.94
CA GLN A 15 11.34 -7.16 16.08
C GLN A 15 10.45 -5.91 16.01
N TYR A 16 9.87 -5.60 14.85
CA TYR A 16 9.00 -4.44 14.65
C TYR A 16 7.53 -4.82 14.53
N THR A 17 7.17 -6.06 14.86
CA THR A 17 5.80 -6.55 14.66
C THR A 17 4.76 -5.70 15.39
N ALA A 18 5.03 -5.33 16.65
CA ALA A 18 4.11 -4.51 17.43
C ALA A 18 3.94 -3.12 16.82
N ASP A 19 5.04 -2.49 16.41
CA ASP A 19 5.01 -1.18 15.76
C ASP A 19 4.30 -1.27 14.40
N GLY A 20 4.52 -2.36 13.68
CA GLY A 20 3.86 -2.60 12.40
C GLY A 20 2.34 -2.71 12.55
N LEU A 21 1.87 -3.45 13.54
CA LEU A 21 0.43 -3.58 13.79
C LEU A 21 -0.19 -2.26 14.23
N THR A 22 0.52 -1.48 15.05
CA THR A 22 0.08 -0.14 15.44
C THR A 22 -0.01 0.77 14.22
N THR A 23 0.98 0.69 13.34
CA THR A 23 0.98 1.48 12.10
C THR A 23 -0.20 1.12 11.23
N VAL A 24 -0.52 -0.18 11.08
CA VAL A 24 -1.67 -0.61 10.28
C VAL A 24 -2.97 -0.05 10.85
N ALA A 25 -3.14 -0.05 12.17
CA ALA A 25 -4.32 0.51 12.82
C ALA A 25 -4.44 2.02 12.55
N LEU A 26 -3.34 2.74 12.61
CA LEU A 26 -3.31 4.17 12.31
C LEU A 26 -3.57 4.45 10.83
N LEU A 27 -3.05 3.61 9.95
CA LEU A 27 -3.33 3.70 8.51
C LEU A 27 -4.82 3.55 8.27
N PHE A 28 -5.44 2.54 8.86
CA PHE A 28 -6.88 2.32 8.72
C PHE A 28 -7.65 3.54 9.21
N GLU A 29 -7.30 4.08 10.36
CA GLU A 29 -7.97 5.24 10.93
C GLU A 29 -7.94 6.44 9.98
N ALA A 30 -6.77 6.71 9.39
CA ALA A 30 -6.62 7.81 8.44
C ALA A 30 -7.43 7.55 7.17
N ILE A 31 -7.40 6.32 6.66
CA ILE A 31 -8.12 5.94 5.44
C ILE A 31 -9.64 6.02 5.66
N ALA A 32 -10.11 5.49 6.78
CA ALA A 32 -11.55 5.52 7.10
C ALA A 32 -12.05 6.95 7.31
N GLY A 33 -11.17 7.85 7.75
CA GLY A 33 -11.48 9.27 7.90
C GLY A 33 -11.28 10.08 6.64
N GLU A 34 -11.07 9.44 5.51
CA GLU A 34 -10.85 10.08 4.21
C GLU A 34 -9.60 10.97 4.19
N ARG A 35 -8.58 10.58 4.97
CA ARG A 35 -7.29 11.29 5.03
C ARG A 35 -6.21 10.42 4.40
N MET A 36 -6.38 10.08 3.12
CA MET A 36 -5.42 9.23 2.41
C MET A 36 -4.02 9.84 2.38
N ASP A 37 -3.92 11.16 2.24
CA ASP A 37 -2.62 11.83 2.25
C ASP A 37 -1.87 11.59 3.56
N ASP A 38 -2.58 11.69 4.69
CA ASP A 38 -1.99 11.42 6.00
C ASP A 38 -1.58 9.95 6.13
N ALA A 39 -2.39 9.05 5.60
CA ALA A 39 -2.08 7.62 5.61
C ALA A 39 -0.79 7.34 4.84
N LEU A 40 -0.63 7.94 3.68
CA LEU A 40 0.57 7.75 2.87
C LEU A 40 1.81 8.36 3.52
N ARG A 41 1.68 9.49 4.19
CA ARG A 41 2.78 10.07 4.96
C ARG A 41 3.20 9.17 6.11
N LEU A 42 2.24 8.59 6.79
CA LEU A 42 2.51 7.64 7.86
C LEU A 42 3.25 6.41 7.33
N LEU A 43 2.77 5.87 6.22
CA LEU A 43 3.42 4.72 5.58
C LEU A 43 4.83 5.07 5.13
N GLN A 44 5.02 6.25 4.53
CA GLN A 44 6.34 6.73 4.10
C GLN A 44 7.31 6.78 5.28
N THR A 45 6.87 7.33 6.40
CA THR A 45 7.70 7.41 7.61
C THR A 45 8.03 6.04 8.14
N PHE A 46 7.03 5.16 8.23
CA PHE A 46 7.24 3.80 8.75
C PHE A 46 8.26 3.04 7.91
N LEU A 47 8.11 3.07 6.59
CA LEU A 47 9.02 2.36 5.69
C LEU A 47 10.46 2.85 5.83
N SER A 48 10.64 4.14 6.09
CA SER A 48 11.98 4.70 6.26
C SER A 48 12.67 4.23 7.54
N THR A 49 11.91 3.71 8.52
CA THR A 49 12.48 3.22 9.77
C THR A 49 12.89 1.75 9.72
N ILE A 50 12.48 1.02 8.67
CA ILE A 50 12.77 -0.40 8.55
C ILE A 50 14.22 -0.57 8.12
N PRO A 51 15.00 -1.43 8.82
CA PRO A 51 16.39 -1.66 8.44
C PRO A 51 16.51 -2.19 7.02
N GLN A 52 17.46 -1.67 6.29
CA GLN A 52 17.73 -2.11 4.95
C GLN A 52 18.36 -3.49 4.96
N CYS A 53 17.94 -4.31 4.02
CA CYS A 53 18.51 -5.62 3.82
C CYS A 53 19.57 -5.51 2.72
N ASP A 54 20.76 -6.09 2.94
CA ASP A 54 21.81 -6.17 1.92
C ASP A 54 21.41 -7.20 0.88
N ASN A 55 20.34 -6.90 0.15
CA ASN A 55 19.75 -7.82 -0.76
C ASN A 55 19.73 -7.24 -2.17
N THR A 56 20.19 -8.02 -3.13
CA THR A 56 20.18 -7.63 -4.53
C THR A 56 18.77 -7.69 -5.13
N ASP A 57 17.87 -8.48 -4.54
CA ASP A 57 16.48 -8.57 -4.98
C ASP A 57 15.62 -7.52 -4.27
N TYR A 58 15.90 -6.27 -4.56
CA TYR A 58 15.20 -5.17 -3.93
C TYR A 58 13.73 -5.12 -4.29
N GLU A 59 13.41 -5.39 -5.57
CA GLU A 59 12.04 -5.34 -6.05
C GLU A 59 11.14 -6.35 -5.33
N GLY A 60 11.59 -7.61 -5.24
CA GLY A 60 10.84 -8.64 -4.53
C GLY A 60 10.68 -8.31 -3.05
N HIS A 61 11.70 -7.72 -2.46
CA HIS A 61 11.67 -7.35 -1.06
C HIS A 61 10.60 -6.30 -0.77
N TYR A 62 10.57 -5.19 -1.52
CA TYR A 62 9.58 -4.15 -1.24
C TYR A 62 8.16 -4.61 -1.56
N GLN A 63 7.99 -5.42 -2.60
CA GLN A 63 6.68 -5.97 -2.93
C GLN A 63 6.16 -6.86 -1.81
N SER A 64 7.01 -7.72 -1.26
CA SER A 64 6.64 -8.60 -0.15
C SER A 64 6.24 -7.78 1.08
N LEU A 65 7.02 -6.76 1.40
CA LEU A 65 6.75 -5.88 2.53
C LEU A 65 5.42 -5.15 2.39
N LEU A 66 5.19 -4.55 1.24
CA LEU A 66 3.96 -3.80 1.00
C LEU A 66 2.74 -4.72 0.92
N TYR A 67 2.91 -5.90 0.32
CA TYR A 67 1.85 -6.89 0.30
C TYR A 67 1.43 -7.25 1.72
N THR A 68 2.39 -7.46 2.61
CA THR A 68 2.13 -7.79 3.99
C THR A 68 1.38 -6.65 4.70
N ILE A 69 1.87 -5.44 4.58
CA ILE A 69 1.25 -4.27 5.21
C ILE A 69 -0.19 -4.08 4.72
N PHE A 70 -0.38 -4.09 3.40
CA PHE A 70 -1.71 -3.86 2.84
C PHE A 70 -2.67 -5.00 3.14
N SER A 71 -2.17 -6.24 3.19
CA SER A 71 -3.01 -7.39 3.55
C SER A 71 -3.47 -7.32 5.00
N LEU A 72 -2.64 -6.75 5.89
CA LEU A 72 -3.03 -6.55 7.29
C LEU A 72 -4.19 -5.55 7.40
N LEU A 73 -4.32 -4.62 6.47
CA LEU A 73 -5.48 -3.73 6.44
C LEU A 73 -6.78 -4.52 6.25
N GLY A 74 -6.71 -5.72 5.69
CA GLY A 74 -7.86 -6.61 5.56
C GLY A 74 -8.49 -7.03 6.88
N MET A 75 -7.83 -6.77 8.01
CA MET A 75 -8.44 -6.98 9.33
C MET A 75 -9.50 -5.92 9.65
N TYR A 76 -9.50 -4.81 8.93
CA TYR A 76 -10.36 -3.65 9.20
C TYR A 76 -11.31 -3.34 8.06
N VAL A 77 -10.88 -3.55 6.81
CA VAL A 77 -11.66 -3.18 5.61
C VAL A 77 -11.53 -4.26 4.55
N ASP A 78 -12.40 -4.21 3.55
CA ASP A 78 -12.25 -5.06 2.36
C ASP A 78 -11.08 -4.54 1.55
N VAL A 79 -10.06 -5.39 1.36
CA VAL A 79 -8.90 -5.04 0.56
C VAL A 79 -8.51 -6.22 -0.32
N GLU A 80 -8.12 -5.90 -1.55
CA GLU A 80 -7.55 -6.87 -2.48
C GLU A 80 -6.21 -6.33 -2.93
N VAL A 81 -5.14 -7.11 -2.72
CA VAL A 81 -3.78 -6.70 -3.02
C VAL A 81 -3.20 -7.64 -4.06
N ARG A 82 -2.51 -7.09 -5.07
CA ARG A 82 -1.80 -7.85 -6.09
C ARG A 82 -0.40 -7.30 -6.24
N THR A 83 0.55 -8.18 -6.54
CA THR A 83 1.95 -7.81 -6.72
C THR A 83 2.48 -8.28 -8.06
N PRO A 84 1.91 -7.78 -9.19
CA PRO A 84 2.52 -8.11 -10.48
C PRO A 84 3.90 -7.49 -10.59
N LYS A 85 4.68 -7.94 -11.58
CA LYS A 85 6.07 -7.50 -11.72
C LYS A 85 6.17 -5.98 -11.77
N GLY A 86 7.00 -5.43 -10.91
CA GLY A 86 7.32 -3.99 -10.90
C GLY A 86 6.28 -3.10 -10.25
N ARG A 87 5.22 -3.67 -9.65
CA ARG A 87 4.21 -2.82 -9.02
C ARG A 87 3.45 -3.54 -7.92
N VAL A 88 2.74 -2.75 -7.14
CA VAL A 88 1.76 -3.25 -6.16
C VAL A 88 0.43 -2.55 -6.46
N ASP A 89 -0.61 -3.32 -6.67
CA ASP A 89 -1.96 -2.80 -6.91
C ASP A 89 -2.83 -3.13 -5.71
N MET A 90 -3.68 -2.19 -5.32
CA MET A 90 -4.61 -2.43 -4.21
C MET A 90 -5.95 -1.80 -4.53
N VAL A 91 -7.02 -2.52 -4.23
CA VAL A 91 -8.38 -1.98 -4.23
C VAL A 91 -8.89 -2.12 -2.81
N MET A 92 -9.34 -1.03 -2.23
CA MET A 92 -9.79 -1.02 -0.86
C MET A 92 -11.15 -0.33 -0.75
N ARG A 93 -12.08 -0.98 -0.06
CA ARG A 93 -13.42 -0.46 0.11
C ARG A 93 -13.66 -0.13 1.58
N THR A 94 -13.90 1.15 1.85
CA THR A 94 -14.33 1.61 3.18
C THR A 94 -15.84 1.78 3.19
N LEU A 95 -16.38 2.30 4.27
CA LEU A 95 -17.82 2.59 4.36
C LEU A 95 -18.23 3.73 3.43
N THR A 96 -17.31 4.61 3.07
CA THR A 96 -17.62 5.83 2.33
C THR A 96 -16.98 5.91 0.95
N THR A 97 -15.93 5.13 0.68
CA THR A 97 -15.10 5.35 -0.51
C THR A 97 -14.53 4.04 -1.02
N LEU A 98 -14.36 3.95 -2.33
CA LEU A 98 -13.57 2.90 -2.96
C LEU A 98 -12.25 3.50 -3.42
N TYR A 99 -11.15 3.01 -2.86
CA TYR A 99 -9.81 3.44 -3.24
C TYR A 99 -9.19 2.46 -4.22
N VAL A 100 -8.68 2.98 -5.32
CA VAL A 100 -7.91 2.20 -6.30
C VAL A 100 -6.49 2.75 -6.28
N VAL A 101 -5.55 1.92 -5.85
CA VAL A 101 -4.17 2.34 -5.60
C VAL A 101 -3.22 1.56 -6.50
N GLU A 102 -2.33 2.27 -7.15
CA GLU A 102 -1.23 1.66 -7.88
C GLU A 102 0.08 2.26 -7.43
N LEU A 103 1.01 1.38 -7.03
CA LEU A 103 2.34 1.77 -6.58
C LEU A 103 3.36 1.15 -7.52
N LYS A 104 4.23 1.98 -8.09
CA LYS A 104 5.28 1.54 -9.01
C LYS A 104 6.66 1.90 -8.46
N LEU A 105 7.63 1.03 -8.76
CA LEU A 105 9.01 1.24 -8.37
C LEU A 105 9.70 2.20 -9.32
N ASN A 106 10.22 3.30 -8.79
CA ASN A 106 11.02 4.29 -9.53
C ASN A 106 10.34 4.82 -10.80
N LYS A 107 9.02 4.98 -10.73
CA LYS A 107 8.22 5.65 -11.77
C LYS A 107 7.53 6.84 -11.13
N THR A 108 7.07 7.80 -11.92
CA THR A 108 6.37 8.94 -11.35
C THR A 108 4.98 8.53 -10.84
N ALA A 109 4.45 9.29 -9.88
CA ALA A 109 3.10 9.09 -9.39
C ALA A 109 2.08 9.25 -10.52
N ASP A 110 2.35 10.16 -11.46
CA ASP A 110 1.46 10.37 -12.62
C ASP A 110 1.38 9.14 -13.51
N ILE A 111 2.52 8.46 -13.71
CA ILE A 111 2.53 7.21 -14.49
C ILE A 111 1.72 6.13 -13.79
N ALA A 112 1.82 6.01 -12.48
CA ALA A 112 1.02 5.06 -11.72
C ALA A 112 -0.47 5.38 -11.85
N LEU A 113 -0.84 6.64 -11.74
CA LEU A 113 -2.23 7.08 -11.90
C LEU A 113 -2.76 6.78 -13.31
N GLU A 114 -1.94 7.03 -14.32
CA GLU A 114 -2.28 6.73 -15.71
C GLU A 114 -2.57 5.25 -15.91
N GLN A 115 -1.82 4.36 -15.26
CA GLN A 115 -2.07 2.93 -15.32
C GLN A 115 -3.43 2.54 -14.75
N ILE A 116 -3.86 3.21 -13.69
CA ILE A 116 -5.19 2.98 -13.13
C ILE A 116 -6.25 3.31 -14.19
N ASN A 117 -6.09 4.43 -14.88
CA ASN A 117 -7.02 4.84 -15.93
C ASN A 117 -7.04 3.86 -17.11
N LEU A 118 -5.86 3.38 -17.52
CA LEU A 118 -5.75 2.43 -18.63
C LEU A 118 -6.39 1.07 -18.33
N ARG A 119 -6.44 0.67 -17.06
CA ARG A 119 -7.03 -0.62 -16.67
C ARG A 119 -8.53 -0.55 -16.45
N ASN A 120 -9.13 0.61 -16.60
CA ASN A 120 -10.56 0.81 -16.41
C ASN A 120 -11.05 0.35 -15.02
N TYR A 121 -10.21 0.43 -14.00
CA TYR A 121 -10.61 0.09 -12.65
C TYR A 121 -11.87 0.85 -12.21
N PRO A 122 -11.97 2.17 -12.44
CA PRO A 122 -13.18 2.89 -12.04
C PRO A 122 -14.47 2.34 -12.65
N GLU A 123 -14.42 1.92 -13.92
CA GLU A 123 -15.58 1.34 -14.57
C GLU A 123 -16.00 0.02 -13.96
N ARG A 124 -15.01 -0.82 -13.62
CA ARG A 124 -15.29 -2.12 -13.01
C ARG A 124 -16.01 -1.99 -11.68
N PHE A 125 -15.80 -0.90 -10.97
CA PHE A 125 -16.36 -0.70 -9.63
C PHE A 125 -17.45 0.36 -9.59
N ALA A 126 -17.90 0.85 -10.74
CA ALA A 126 -18.93 1.89 -10.82
C ALA A 126 -20.24 1.49 -10.15
N LEU A 127 -20.55 0.19 -10.12
CA LEU A 127 -21.79 -0.31 -9.56
C LEU A 127 -21.79 -0.45 -8.03
N CYS A 128 -20.66 -0.20 -7.37
CA CYS A 128 -20.61 -0.32 -5.92
C CYS A 128 -21.32 0.82 -5.19
N GLY A 129 -21.65 1.91 -5.90
CA GLY A 129 -22.38 3.04 -5.33
C GLY A 129 -21.52 3.99 -4.49
N LEU A 130 -20.22 3.76 -4.41
CA LEU A 130 -19.30 4.60 -3.64
C LEU A 130 -18.49 5.50 -4.57
N PRO A 131 -18.12 6.69 -4.10
CA PRO A 131 -17.16 7.50 -4.84
C PRO A 131 -15.85 6.75 -4.96
N ILE A 132 -15.19 6.88 -6.11
CA ILE A 132 -13.94 6.21 -6.42
C ILE A 132 -12.82 7.23 -6.35
N VAL A 133 -11.81 6.93 -5.53
CA VAL A 133 -10.62 7.76 -5.40
C VAL A 133 -9.43 6.95 -5.92
N LYS A 134 -8.70 7.54 -6.86
CA LYS A 134 -7.53 6.93 -7.50
C LYS A 134 -6.26 7.46 -6.84
N VAL A 135 -5.33 6.58 -6.54
CA VAL A 135 -4.08 6.95 -5.87
C VAL A 135 -2.91 6.32 -6.65
N GLY A 136 -2.09 7.18 -7.25
CA GLY A 136 -0.87 6.75 -7.92
C GLY A 136 0.33 7.08 -7.03
N ILE A 137 1.20 6.11 -6.81
CA ILE A 137 2.33 6.24 -5.89
C ILE A 137 3.63 5.80 -6.58
N ASN A 138 4.69 6.58 -6.37
CA ASN A 138 6.04 6.18 -6.73
C ASN A 138 6.75 5.64 -5.48
N PHE A 139 7.31 4.42 -5.57
CA PHE A 139 8.21 3.91 -4.55
C PHE A 139 9.64 4.23 -4.96
N ASP A 140 10.35 4.94 -4.09
CA ASP A 140 11.72 5.39 -4.36
C ASP A 140 12.71 4.40 -3.76
N SER A 141 13.37 3.61 -4.62
CA SER A 141 14.32 2.60 -4.16
C SER A 141 15.58 3.21 -3.53
N GLY A 142 15.94 4.43 -3.94
CA GLY A 142 17.09 5.11 -3.35
C GLY A 142 16.88 5.51 -1.90
N ARG A 143 15.65 5.81 -1.53
CA ARG A 143 15.28 6.17 -0.16
C ARG A 143 14.60 5.04 0.60
N HIS A 144 14.32 3.93 -0.06
CA HIS A 144 13.65 2.75 0.50
C HIS A 144 12.28 3.05 1.11
N THR A 145 11.57 4.01 0.53
CA THR A 145 10.23 4.40 0.98
C THR A 145 9.44 5.03 -0.16
N LEU A 146 8.24 5.49 0.14
CA LEU A 146 7.42 6.18 -0.85
C LEU A 146 8.09 7.50 -1.24
N GLY A 147 8.08 7.78 -2.54
CA GLY A 147 8.46 9.09 -3.05
C GLY A 147 7.24 9.99 -3.11
N ASP A 148 6.87 10.42 -4.32
CA ASP A 148 5.69 11.25 -4.52
C ASP A 148 4.43 10.40 -4.73
N TRP A 149 3.28 11.02 -4.55
CA TRP A 149 2.00 10.41 -4.85
C TRP A 149 1.00 11.45 -5.33
N VAL A 150 -0.02 10.97 -6.05
CA VAL A 150 -1.13 11.79 -6.55
C VAL A 150 -2.44 11.12 -6.13
N ILE A 151 -3.34 11.89 -5.57
CA ILE A 151 -4.67 11.44 -5.17
C ILE A 151 -5.70 12.17 -6.04
N GLU A 152 -6.51 11.42 -6.72
CA GLU A 152 -7.54 11.94 -7.63
C GLU A 152 -8.87 11.17 -7.44
#